data_d4e3c234d4f2731e1fe384363691acf5
#
_entry.id   d4e3c234d4f2731e1fe384363691acf5
#
_cell.length_a   1.000
_cell.length_b   1.000
_cell.length_c   1.000
_cell.angle_alpha   90.00
_cell.angle_beta   90.00
_cell.angle_gamma   90.00
#
_symmetry.space_group_name_H-M   'P 1'
#
loop_
_entity.id
_entity.type
_entity.pdbx_description
1 polymer ?
#
loop_
_entity_poly.entity_id
_entity_poly.type
_entity_poly.pdbx_seq_one_letter_code
_entity_poly.pdbx_strand_id
1 'polypeptide(L)'
;MVQRLDLKPWTRFGRLVLTWKLESRNGKIYDECRCDCWTVKFIQRARLRNWYCTSCWCYQRECAKKLMTKHWKRYNRIYKIFKGMKDRCIYEWNASYKNYWARWVKCEWKCFEDFYRDMHESYEDHVKQFGEKQTTLDRVNPELNYCKENCRWATYSEQNRNKRPRWFIKL
;
A
#
# COMPACT_ATOMS: atom_id res chain seq x y z
N MET A 1 -23.74 -38.51 7.24
CA MET A 1 -25.04 -37.84 6.98
C MET A 1 -24.81 -36.34 7.07
N VAL A 2 -24.92 -35.64 5.94
CA VAL A 2 -24.81 -34.16 5.94
C VAL A 2 -26.14 -33.62 6.43
N GLN A 3 -26.16 -32.99 7.61
CA GLN A 3 -27.35 -32.32 8.11
C GLN A 3 -27.84 -31.31 7.06
N ARG A 4 -29.07 -31.51 6.58
CA ARG A 4 -29.78 -30.51 5.78
C ARG A 4 -30.03 -29.32 6.69
N LEU A 5 -29.20 -28.28 6.60
CA LEU A 5 -29.47 -26.98 7.20
C LEU A 5 -30.74 -26.44 6.53
N ASP A 6 -31.87 -26.49 7.24
CA ASP A 6 -33.07 -25.75 6.83
C ASP A 6 -32.78 -24.26 6.93
N LEU A 7 -32.63 -23.62 5.77
CA LEU A 7 -32.41 -22.19 5.68
C LEU A 7 -33.72 -21.48 5.99
N LYS A 8 -33.82 -20.98 7.21
CA LYS A 8 -34.98 -20.19 7.66
C LYS A 8 -34.82 -18.73 7.19
N PRO A 9 -35.91 -18.01 6.94
CA PRO A 9 -35.87 -16.58 6.75
C PRO A 9 -35.08 -15.93 7.89
N TRP A 10 -34.41 -14.82 7.58
CA TRP A 10 -33.52 -14.07 8.49
C TRP A 10 -32.23 -14.79 8.91
N THR A 11 -31.95 -16.01 8.38
CA THR A 11 -30.64 -16.63 8.59
C THR A 11 -29.55 -15.73 8.00
N ARG A 12 -28.49 -15.50 8.79
CA ARG A 12 -27.37 -14.64 8.40
C ARG A 12 -26.17 -15.44 7.90
N PHE A 13 -25.60 -15.02 6.78
CA PHE A 13 -24.34 -15.51 6.22
C PHE A 13 -23.36 -14.36 6.04
N GLY A 14 -22.53 -14.10 7.04
CA GLY A 14 -21.69 -12.93 7.05
C GLY A 14 -22.50 -11.64 6.96
N ARG A 15 -22.38 -10.89 5.86
CA ARG A 15 -23.12 -9.65 5.58
C ARG A 15 -24.45 -9.88 4.86
N LEU A 16 -24.81 -11.12 4.58
CA LEU A 16 -26.04 -11.48 3.88
C LEU A 16 -27.10 -11.97 4.87
N VAL A 17 -28.32 -11.51 4.71
CA VAL A 17 -29.50 -11.97 5.45
C VAL A 17 -30.50 -12.49 4.45
N LEU A 18 -30.98 -13.74 4.64
CA LEU A 18 -32.03 -14.34 3.83
C LEU A 18 -33.35 -13.57 3.97
N THR A 19 -34.01 -13.36 2.84
CA THR A 19 -35.40 -12.89 2.81
C THR A 19 -36.36 -14.08 2.62
N TRP A 20 -37.60 -13.80 2.26
CA TRP A 20 -38.64 -14.81 2.00
C TRP A 20 -38.64 -15.33 0.58
N LYS A 21 -38.00 -14.64 -0.35
CA LYS A 21 -38.12 -14.95 -1.77
C LYS A 21 -37.08 -15.97 -2.21
N LEU A 22 -37.50 -16.89 -3.02
CA LEU A 22 -36.64 -17.85 -3.67
C LEU A 22 -37.03 -17.99 -5.15
N GLU A 23 -36.08 -18.36 -5.96
CA GLU A 23 -36.29 -18.64 -7.38
C GLU A 23 -35.64 -19.97 -7.74
N SER A 24 -36.26 -20.71 -8.69
CA SER A 24 -35.63 -21.86 -9.32
C SER A 24 -35.19 -21.52 -10.73
N ARG A 25 -33.90 -21.73 -11.02
CA ARG A 25 -33.30 -21.51 -12.34
C ARG A 25 -32.47 -22.73 -12.73
N ASN A 26 -32.79 -23.34 -13.88
CA ASN A 26 -32.09 -24.55 -14.38
C ASN A 26 -31.92 -25.66 -13.31
N GLY A 27 -32.99 -25.96 -12.58
CA GLY A 27 -32.98 -26.96 -11.54
C GLY A 27 -32.19 -26.59 -10.25
N LYS A 28 -31.72 -25.37 -10.13
CA LYS A 28 -31.01 -24.86 -8.95
C LYS A 28 -31.83 -23.82 -8.21
N ILE A 29 -31.81 -23.89 -6.89
CA ILE A 29 -32.53 -22.93 -6.03
C ILE A 29 -31.64 -21.77 -5.69
N TYR A 30 -32.17 -20.58 -5.84
CA TYR A 30 -31.54 -19.29 -5.48
C TYR A 30 -32.39 -18.61 -4.42
N ASP A 31 -31.77 -18.22 -3.32
CA ASP A 31 -32.41 -17.48 -2.25
C ASP A 31 -32.10 -15.99 -2.41
N GLU A 32 -33.12 -15.16 -2.25
CA GLU A 32 -32.93 -13.72 -2.17
C GLU A 32 -32.26 -13.38 -0.84
N CYS A 33 -31.16 -12.62 -0.94
CA CYS A 33 -30.37 -12.17 0.21
C CYS A 33 -30.23 -10.65 0.18
N ARG A 34 -30.46 -10.00 1.31
CA ARG A 34 -30.16 -8.60 1.55
C ARG A 34 -28.80 -8.50 2.26
N CYS A 35 -27.89 -7.73 1.68
CA CYS A 35 -26.58 -7.47 2.27
C CYS A 35 -26.65 -6.26 3.22
N ASP A 36 -25.73 -6.18 4.18
CA ASP A 36 -25.60 -5.01 5.08
C ASP A 36 -25.39 -3.69 4.34
N CYS A 37 -24.91 -3.72 3.10
CA CYS A 37 -24.85 -2.53 2.21
C CYS A 37 -26.15 -2.26 1.43
N TRP A 38 -27.25 -2.84 1.84
CA TRP A 38 -28.62 -2.73 1.27
C TRP A 38 -28.80 -3.34 -0.13
N THR A 39 -27.75 -3.88 -0.74
CA THR A 39 -27.88 -4.57 -2.03
C THR A 39 -28.64 -5.88 -1.87
N VAL A 40 -29.65 -6.09 -2.67
CA VAL A 40 -30.41 -7.36 -2.75
C VAL A 40 -29.91 -8.19 -3.92
N LYS A 41 -29.66 -9.48 -3.70
CA LYS A 41 -29.22 -10.44 -4.73
C LYS A 41 -29.78 -11.82 -4.50
N PHE A 42 -30.03 -12.51 -5.60
CA PHE A 42 -30.32 -13.93 -5.60
C PHE A 42 -29.02 -14.74 -5.63
N ILE A 43 -28.80 -15.56 -4.61
CA ILE A 43 -27.58 -16.34 -4.45
C ILE A 43 -27.95 -17.83 -4.39
N GLN A 44 -27.22 -18.65 -5.15
CA GLN A 44 -27.48 -20.09 -5.18
C GLN A 44 -27.38 -20.68 -3.77
N ARG A 45 -28.40 -21.40 -3.35
CA ARG A 45 -28.53 -21.98 -1.99
C ARG A 45 -27.31 -22.80 -1.56
N ALA A 46 -26.75 -23.59 -2.48
CA ALA A 46 -25.57 -24.41 -2.21
C ALA A 46 -24.34 -23.52 -1.82
N ARG A 47 -24.21 -22.33 -2.40
CA ARG A 47 -23.11 -21.41 -2.09
C ARG A 47 -23.27 -20.78 -0.71
N LEU A 48 -24.49 -20.56 -0.26
CA LEU A 48 -24.78 -20.06 1.09
C LEU A 48 -24.47 -21.15 2.12
N ARG A 49 -24.95 -22.38 1.89
CA ARG A 49 -24.70 -23.51 2.79
C ARG A 49 -23.24 -23.80 3.02
N ASN A 50 -22.42 -23.66 1.99
CA ASN A 50 -20.99 -23.90 2.06
C ASN A 50 -20.18 -22.66 2.46
N TRP A 51 -20.82 -21.57 2.87
CA TRP A 51 -20.19 -20.30 3.24
C TRP A 51 -19.30 -19.67 2.16
N TYR A 52 -19.45 -20.08 0.89
CA TYR A 52 -18.72 -19.50 -0.22
C TYR A 52 -19.16 -18.06 -0.55
N CYS A 53 -20.33 -17.65 -0.07
CA CYS A 53 -20.90 -16.34 -0.34
C CYS A 53 -21.33 -15.68 0.96
N THR A 54 -20.57 -14.71 1.44
CA THR A 54 -20.80 -14.01 2.71
C THR A 54 -21.11 -12.53 2.52
N SER A 55 -21.11 -12.02 1.29
CA SER A 55 -21.46 -10.63 0.94
C SER A 55 -21.93 -10.52 -0.50
N CYS A 56 -22.50 -9.38 -0.86
CA CYS A 56 -22.87 -9.05 -2.24
C CYS A 56 -21.69 -8.61 -3.14
N TRP A 57 -20.44 -8.89 -2.78
CA TRP A 57 -19.18 -8.38 -3.32
C TRP A 57 -18.74 -7.02 -2.73
N CYS A 58 -19.54 -6.39 -1.87
CA CYS A 58 -19.17 -5.16 -1.21
C CYS A 58 -17.91 -5.32 -0.36
N TYR A 59 -17.79 -6.45 0.35
CA TYR A 59 -16.62 -6.75 1.19
C TYR A 59 -15.33 -6.84 0.36
N GLN A 60 -15.36 -7.57 -0.77
CA GLN A 60 -14.20 -7.64 -1.66
C GLN A 60 -13.80 -6.28 -2.23
N ARG A 61 -14.80 -5.45 -2.60
CA ARG A 61 -14.56 -4.06 -3.06
C ARG A 61 -13.97 -3.19 -1.96
N GLU A 62 -14.44 -3.32 -0.73
CA GLU A 62 -13.87 -2.61 0.43
C GLU A 62 -12.43 -3.04 0.71
N CYS A 63 -12.17 -4.36 0.70
CA CYS A 63 -10.81 -4.88 0.85
C CYS A 63 -9.89 -4.41 -0.26
N ALA A 64 -10.34 -4.45 -1.53
CA ALA A 64 -9.59 -3.94 -2.67
C ALA A 64 -9.33 -2.43 -2.54
N LYS A 65 -10.33 -1.63 -2.14
CA LYS A 65 -10.14 -0.20 -1.86
C LYS A 65 -9.12 0.03 -0.74
N LYS A 66 -9.20 -0.71 0.36
CA LYS A 66 -8.22 -0.61 1.47
C LYS A 66 -6.82 -0.98 1.03
N LEU A 67 -6.66 -2.00 0.19
CA LEU A 67 -5.38 -2.38 -0.39
C LEU A 67 -4.85 -1.33 -1.36
N MET A 68 -5.73 -0.72 -2.17
CA MET A 68 -5.36 0.34 -3.10
C MET A 68 -5.07 1.67 -2.38
N THR A 69 -5.82 2.01 -1.34
CA THR A 69 -5.61 3.26 -0.58
C THR A 69 -4.33 3.25 0.25
N LYS A 70 -3.83 2.08 0.68
CA LYS A 70 -2.49 1.99 1.28
C LYS A 70 -1.39 2.56 0.38
N HIS A 71 -1.65 2.73 -0.93
CA HIS A 71 -0.65 3.13 -1.90
C HIS A 71 -1.14 4.20 -2.88
N TRP A 72 -2.14 5.03 -2.51
CA TRP A 72 -2.57 6.13 -3.38
C TRP A 72 -1.42 7.07 -3.76
N LYS A 73 -0.42 7.21 -2.87
CA LYS A 73 0.82 7.95 -3.10
C LYS A 73 1.87 7.18 -3.91
N ARG A 74 1.63 5.90 -4.26
CA ARG A 74 2.59 5.01 -4.95
C ARG A 74 3.09 5.59 -6.28
N TYR A 75 2.27 6.36 -6.95
CA TYR A 75 2.61 6.98 -8.24
C TYR A 75 3.33 8.32 -8.06
N ASN A 76 3.32 8.92 -6.87
CA ASN A 76 3.99 10.18 -6.60
C ASN A 76 5.50 10.00 -6.55
N ARG A 77 6.22 10.99 -7.07
CA ARG A 77 7.69 10.97 -7.08
C ARG A 77 8.28 10.89 -5.68
N ILE A 78 7.73 11.60 -4.70
CA ILE A 78 8.19 11.54 -3.30
C ILE A 78 8.15 10.11 -2.72
N TYR A 79 7.13 9.32 -3.07
CA TYR A 79 7.07 7.91 -2.67
C TYR A 79 8.16 7.06 -3.34
N LYS A 80 8.42 7.31 -4.64
CA LYS A 80 9.48 6.61 -5.37
C LYS A 80 10.86 6.92 -4.80
N ILE A 81 11.09 8.17 -4.40
CA ILE A 81 12.32 8.61 -3.73
C ILE A 81 12.49 7.89 -2.40
N PHE A 82 11.45 7.87 -1.55
CA PHE A 82 11.46 7.15 -0.28
C PHE A 82 11.74 5.66 -0.47
N LYS A 83 11.03 5.01 -1.39
CA LYS A 83 11.25 3.59 -1.69
C LYS A 83 12.68 3.33 -2.15
N GLY A 84 13.19 4.10 -3.11
CA GLY A 84 14.55 3.94 -3.59
C GLY A 84 15.61 4.19 -2.51
N MET A 85 15.38 5.12 -1.58
CA MET A 85 16.20 5.32 -0.39
C MET A 85 16.20 4.07 0.51
N LYS A 86 15.02 3.55 0.85
CA LYS A 86 14.89 2.33 1.66
C LYS A 86 15.53 1.11 1.01
N ASP A 87 15.32 0.94 -0.30
CA ASP A 87 15.88 -0.18 -1.06
C ASP A 87 17.42 -0.17 -1.03
N ARG A 88 18.07 1.00 -1.08
CA ARG A 88 19.52 1.13 -0.92
C ARG A 88 20.03 0.77 0.47
N CYS A 89 19.21 0.98 1.49
CA CYS A 89 19.58 0.69 2.88
C CYS A 89 19.32 -0.76 3.32
N ILE A 90 18.53 -1.53 2.56
CA ILE A 90 18.06 -2.85 3.00
C ILE A 90 18.55 -3.98 2.09
N TYR A 91 18.54 -3.80 0.77
CA TYR A 91 18.69 -4.89 -0.17
C TYR A 91 20.09 -5.04 -0.74
N GLU A 92 20.71 -6.19 -0.53
CA GLU A 92 22.04 -6.54 -1.03
C GLU A 92 22.16 -6.55 -2.55
N TRP A 93 21.09 -6.87 -3.26
CA TRP A 93 21.04 -6.85 -4.72
C TRP A 93 21.03 -5.42 -5.31
N ASN A 94 20.86 -4.39 -4.49
CA ASN A 94 20.92 -3.01 -4.97
C ASN A 94 22.36 -2.62 -5.31
N ALA A 95 22.59 -2.13 -6.53
CA ALA A 95 23.92 -1.73 -7.00
C ALA A 95 24.63 -0.72 -6.08
N SER A 96 23.87 0.05 -5.29
CA SER A 96 24.38 1.03 -4.34
C SER A 96 24.61 0.47 -2.94
N TYR A 97 24.30 -0.83 -2.67
CA TYR A 97 24.40 -1.46 -1.37
C TYR A 97 25.74 -1.21 -0.66
N LYS A 98 26.87 -1.36 -1.38
CA LYS A 98 28.22 -1.12 -0.87
C LYS A 98 28.43 0.30 -0.31
N ASN A 99 27.67 1.26 -0.79
CA ASN A 99 27.79 2.67 -0.39
C ASN A 99 26.84 3.06 0.75
N TYR A 100 25.94 2.18 1.13
CA TYR A 100 24.91 2.47 2.15
C TYR A 100 24.91 1.41 3.24
N TRP A 101 24.27 0.27 3.04
CA TRP A 101 24.12 -0.75 4.10
C TRP A 101 25.46 -1.33 4.56
N ALA A 102 26.38 -1.64 3.65
CA ALA A 102 27.71 -2.12 3.99
C ALA A 102 28.53 -1.10 4.82
N ARG A 103 28.02 0.14 4.92
CA ARG A 103 28.56 1.23 5.74
C ARG A 103 27.65 1.59 6.90
N TRP A 104 26.71 0.73 7.25
CA TRP A 104 25.77 0.90 8.34
C TRP A 104 24.82 2.10 8.21
N VAL A 105 24.69 2.68 7.03
CA VAL A 105 23.72 3.76 6.77
C VAL A 105 22.30 3.19 6.77
N LYS A 106 21.48 3.66 7.68
CA LYS A 106 20.10 3.21 7.87
C LYS A 106 19.11 4.31 7.49
N CYS A 107 17.87 3.91 7.28
CA CYS A 107 16.73 4.83 7.20
C CYS A 107 15.99 4.78 8.54
N GLU A 108 15.87 5.90 9.21
CA GLU A 108 15.24 6.00 10.54
C GLU A 108 13.71 6.08 10.45
N TRP A 109 13.16 6.50 9.31
CA TRP A 109 11.71 6.45 9.10
C TRP A 109 11.20 5.03 8.97
N LYS A 110 10.31 4.62 9.88
CA LYS A 110 9.73 3.28 9.89
C LYS A 110 8.82 3.03 8.69
N CYS A 111 8.00 4.01 8.33
CA CYS A 111 7.02 3.96 7.25
C CYS A 111 7.08 5.21 6.36
N PHE A 112 6.32 5.17 5.23
CA PHE A 112 6.24 6.30 4.32
C PHE A 112 5.51 7.49 4.93
N GLU A 113 4.55 7.24 5.78
CA GLU A 113 3.76 8.27 6.45
C GLU A 113 4.62 9.16 7.36
N ASP A 114 5.57 8.57 8.09
CA ASP A 114 6.53 9.32 8.92
C ASP A 114 7.43 10.20 8.06
N PHE A 115 8.01 9.62 7.01
CA PHE A 115 8.82 10.36 6.04
C PHE A 115 8.03 11.49 5.37
N TYR A 116 6.80 11.22 4.99
CA TYR A 116 5.95 12.20 4.32
C TYR A 116 5.60 13.37 5.24
N ARG A 117 5.25 13.09 6.50
CA ARG A 117 4.98 14.12 7.49
C ARG A 117 6.17 15.06 7.70
N ASP A 118 7.37 14.50 7.74
CA ASP A 118 8.59 15.25 8.05
C ASP A 118 9.15 16.01 6.84
N MET A 119 8.96 15.52 5.62
CA MET A 119 9.67 15.97 4.42
C MET A 119 8.78 16.55 3.32
N HIS A 120 7.44 16.44 3.42
CA HIS A 120 6.56 16.83 2.32
C HIS A 120 6.51 18.34 2.11
N GLU A 121 6.42 19.14 3.16
CA GLU A 121 6.33 20.61 3.05
C GLU A 121 7.56 21.17 2.31
N SER A 122 8.74 20.81 2.78
CA SER A 122 10.00 21.21 2.14
C SER A 122 10.18 20.63 0.73
N TYR A 123 9.56 19.45 0.44
CA TYR A 123 9.51 18.91 -0.92
C TYR A 123 8.71 19.79 -1.86
N GLU A 124 7.52 20.19 -1.44
CA GLU A 124 6.64 21.04 -2.25
C GLU A 124 7.32 22.39 -2.56
N ASP A 125 7.99 22.99 -1.58
CA ASP A 125 8.70 24.27 -1.77
C ASP A 125 9.88 24.12 -2.73
N HIS A 126 10.64 23.05 -2.61
CA HIS A 126 11.74 22.78 -3.54
C HIS A 126 11.23 22.48 -4.96
N VAL A 127 10.10 21.77 -5.08
CA VAL A 127 9.46 21.51 -6.39
C VAL A 127 8.98 22.79 -7.05
N LYS A 128 8.38 23.72 -6.29
CA LYS A 128 7.96 25.03 -6.82
C LYS A 128 9.14 25.82 -7.39
N GLN A 129 10.29 25.72 -6.75
CA GLN A 129 11.48 26.50 -7.14
C GLN A 129 12.26 25.87 -8.29
N PHE A 130 12.46 24.54 -8.28
CA PHE A 130 13.37 23.83 -9.20
C PHE A 130 12.67 22.82 -10.11
N GLY A 131 11.39 22.57 -9.89
CA GLY A 131 10.62 21.56 -10.59
C GLY A 131 10.80 20.14 -10.05
N GLU A 132 9.77 19.30 -10.26
CA GLU A 132 9.72 17.95 -9.70
C GLU A 132 10.88 17.04 -10.19
N LYS A 133 11.27 17.19 -11.46
CA LYS A 133 12.36 16.38 -12.05
C LYS A 133 13.72 16.67 -11.42
N GLN A 134 13.97 17.88 -11.00
CA GLN A 134 15.26 18.30 -10.40
C GLN A 134 15.30 18.04 -8.89
N THR A 135 14.17 17.76 -8.25
CA THR A 135 14.09 17.53 -6.82
C THR A 135 14.55 16.12 -6.46
N THR A 136 15.62 16.02 -5.67
CA THR A 136 16.21 14.77 -5.18
C THR A 136 16.45 14.85 -3.67
N LEU A 137 16.46 13.70 -2.99
CA LEU A 137 16.80 13.62 -1.56
C LEU A 137 18.30 13.46 -1.41
N ASP A 138 18.92 14.36 -0.67
CA ASP A 138 20.36 14.37 -0.37
C ASP A 138 20.58 14.31 1.15
N ARG A 139 21.67 13.67 1.58
CA ARG A 139 22.12 13.70 2.97
C ARG A 139 23.15 14.80 3.13
N VAL A 140 22.95 15.69 4.09
CA VAL A 140 23.90 16.77 4.39
C VAL A 140 25.27 16.17 4.74
N ASN A 141 25.28 15.21 5.65
CA ASN A 141 26.46 14.40 5.94
C ASN A 141 26.28 12.98 5.38
N PRO A 142 27.06 12.54 4.38
CA PRO A 142 26.94 11.22 3.76
C PRO A 142 27.36 10.07 4.67
N GLU A 143 27.97 10.31 5.82
CA GLU A 143 28.35 9.28 6.82
C GLU A 143 27.21 8.94 7.76
N LEU A 144 26.23 9.82 7.94
CA LEU A 144 25.13 9.65 8.86
C LEU A 144 23.91 8.99 8.17
N ASN A 145 22.94 8.57 8.98
CA ASN A 145 21.69 7.95 8.57
C ASN A 145 20.79 8.91 7.78
N TYR A 146 19.79 8.33 7.12
CA TYR A 146 18.65 9.07 6.61
C TYR A 146 17.70 9.37 7.77
N CYS A 147 17.67 10.60 8.21
CA CYS A 147 16.76 11.16 9.20
C CYS A 147 16.40 12.60 8.81
N LYS A 148 15.43 13.19 9.49
CA LYS A 148 14.94 14.53 9.20
C LYS A 148 16.06 15.57 9.26
N GLU A 149 16.91 15.50 10.26
CA GLU A 149 17.98 16.45 10.56
C GLU A 149 19.14 16.36 9.55
N ASN A 150 19.33 15.19 8.96
CA ASN A 150 20.42 14.93 8.01
C ASN A 150 19.98 14.89 6.54
N CYS A 151 18.69 15.06 6.25
CA CYS A 151 18.16 15.01 4.89
C CYS A 151 17.68 16.39 4.44
N ARG A 152 17.94 16.68 3.17
CA ARG A 152 17.44 17.88 2.49
C ARG A 152 17.01 17.57 1.07
N TRP A 153 16.18 18.40 0.51
CA TRP A 153 15.92 18.38 -0.93
C TRP A 153 17.01 19.18 -1.62
N ALA A 154 17.49 18.65 -2.72
CA ALA A 154 18.58 19.22 -3.49
C ALA A 154 18.40 18.93 -4.98
N THR A 155 18.97 19.79 -5.81
CA THR A 155 19.07 19.55 -7.24
C THR A 155 20.13 18.47 -7.53
N TYR A 156 20.09 17.85 -8.73
CA TYR A 156 21.13 16.92 -9.13
C TYR A 156 22.52 17.52 -9.11
N SER A 157 22.64 18.82 -9.43
CA SER A 157 23.92 19.54 -9.42
C SER A 157 24.50 19.64 -8.00
N GLU A 158 23.66 20.00 -7.03
CA GLU A 158 24.05 20.08 -5.61
C GLU A 158 24.40 18.72 -5.05
N GLN A 159 23.58 17.68 -5.32
CA GLN A 159 23.85 16.33 -4.89
C GLN A 159 25.16 15.77 -5.48
N ASN A 160 25.48 16.12 -6.74
CA ASN A 160 26.75 15.71 -7.35
C ASN A 160 27.96 16.38 -6.71
N ARG A 161 27.84 17.64 -6.26
CA ARG A 161 28.90 18.34 -5.51
C ARG A 161 29.13 17.74 -4.12
N ASN A 162 28.07 17.20 -3.50
CA ASN A 162 28.14 16.56 -2.19
C ASN A 162 28.62 15.09 -2.23
N LYS A 163 28.92 14.56 -3.41
CA LYS A 163 29.49 13.21 -3.55
C LYS A 163 30.92 13.17 -3.01
N ARG A 164 31.24 12.09 -2.32
CA ARG A 164 32.63 11.81 -1.89
C ARG A 164 33.56 11.77 -3.08
N PRO A 165 34.79 12.28 -2.94
CA PRO A 165 35.83 12.09 -3.91
C PRO A 165 36.06 10.61 -4.18
N ARG A 166 36.28 10.20 -5.46
CA ARG A 166 36.45 8.80 -5.88
C ARG A 166 37.62 8.07 -5.18
N TRP A 167 38.63 8.78 -4.71
CA TRP A 167 39.79 8.22 -4.02
C TRP A 167 39.47 7.71 -2.59
N PHE A 168 38.33 8.10 -1.99
CA PHE A 168 37.83 7.55 -0.71
C PHE A 168 37.16 6.16 -0.87
N ILE A 169 36.97 5.66 -2.08
CA ILE A 169 36.19 4.42 -2.35
C ILE A 169 37.12 3.17 -2.44
N LYS A 170 38.42 3.35 -2.27
CA LYS A 170 39.38 2.23 -2.28
C LYS A 170 39.78 1.86 -0.84
N LEU A 171 38.88 1.12 -0.16
CA LEU A 171 39.21 0.20 0.93
C LEU A 171 38.20 -0.95 0.96
#